data_83ca095ec1d23378b55ba2d1a4388c66
#
_entry.id   83ca095ec1d23378b55ba2d1a4388c66
#
_cell.length_a   1.000
_cell.length_b   1.000
_cell.length_c   1.000
_cell.angle_alpha   90.00
_cell.angle_beta   90.00
_cell.angle_gamma   90.00
#
_symmetry.space_group_name_H-M   'P 1'
#
loop_
_entity.id
_entity.type
_entity.pdbx_description
1 polymer ?
#
loop_
_entity_poly.entity_id
_entity_poly.type
_entity_poly.pdbx_seq_one_letter_code
_entity_poly.pdbx_strand_id
1 'polypeptide(L)'
;VNSESTSSTQQSAESHYEGYRFYTETIEVTRMSALAFFEAGGDEYAGKRMYWQNREKTFTLVGIGHAHVLSTNKLAGRFGKIKEDWKSLCRQIVNEESSVQPVLFGGFSFDPLNNKPSEWRRFQQAYFAVPTFQLILKGDQAFVSIHFITNQQESFAEFDAMRKERDKLIHAAQVSEVDKYDKPQATGRTELRKEEYLGSIQQVTDIIKAEGVEKVVIARTLKLEYEQKLSPTAALYQVSNEQPESFLFGLEAEEQFFFGATPERLVKVEDRKALSTCLAGSTPRGKTVEKDTELGEALLKDPKNRAEHQYVVKMISEVFEANCSRTIVPKLPKLMKIRDIQHLYTPVEGELNSGSTLFDLVEVLHPTPALGGEPKLKALELIRDYEAMNRGYYAAPIGWIDAKGDGEFAVAIRSALLDGEKAYLYAGGGIVADSTPQSEYDETWVKFRPMLRALGGQLSDES
;
A
#
# COMPACT_ATOMS: atom_id res chain seq x y z
N VAL A 1 -17.26 19.51 -55.04
CA VAL A 1 -17.55 18.10 -55.29
C VAL A 1 -16.31 17.34 -54.93
N ASN A 2 -16.24 16.78 -53.82
CA ASN A 2 -15.75 15.48 -53.39
C ASN A 2 -15.60 15.50 -51.85
N SER A 3 -16.55 14.88 -51.23
CA SER A 3 -16.51 14.53 -49.82
C SER A 3 -15.58 13.35 -49.63
N GLU A 4 -14.41 13.55 -49.07
CA GLU A 4 -13.62 12.46 -48.52
C GLU A 4 -14.07 12.20 -47.08
N SER A 5 -14.74 11.06 -46.91
CA SER A 5 -15.06 10.47 -45.61
C SER A 5 -13.78 9.87 -45.02
N THR A 6 -13.22 10.52 -44.01
CA THR A 6 -12.19 9.93 -43.16
C THR A 6 -12.83 8.89 -42.26
N SER A 7 -12.77 7.64 -42.70
CA SER A 7 -12.99 6.48 -41.83
C SER A 7 -11.82 6.38 -40.83
N SER A 8 -12.05 6.79 -39.61
CA SER A 8 -11.16 6.47 -38.50
C SER A 8 -11.20 4.97 -38.24
N THR A 9 -10.22 4.26 -38.75
CA THR A 9 -9.90 2.88 -38.39
C THR A 9 -9.47 2.89 -36.93
N GLN A 10 -10.37 2.53 -36.02
CA GLN A 10 -10.01 2.01 -34.70
C GLN A 10 -9.26 0.69 -34.95
N GLN A 11 -7.93 0.76 -35.01
CA GLN A 11 -7.11 -0.41 -34.77
C GLN A 11 -7.38 -0.87 -33.33
N SER A 12 -8.13 -1.97 -33.20
CA SER A 12 -8.21 -2.74 -31.96
C SER A 12 -6.78 -3.10 -31.57
N ALA A 13 -6.29 -2.54 -30.47
CA ALA A 13 -5.02 -2.96 -29.89
C ALA A 13 -5.11 -4.48 -29.67
N GLU A 14 -4.29 -5.25 -30.41
CA GLU A 14 -4.16 -6.68 -30.21
C GLU A 14 -3.85 -6.92 -28.73
N SER A 15 -4.62 -7.81 -28.10
CA SER A 15 -4.46 -8.12 -26.69
C SER A 15 -3.08 -8.73 -26.46
N HIS A 16 -2.26 -8.12 -25.64
CA HIS A 16 -0.89 -8.57 -25.33
C HIS A 16 -0.84 -10.02 -24.80
N TYR A 17 -1.95 -10.56 -24.31
CA TYR A 17 -2.11 -11.91 -23.75
C TYR A 17 -2.96 -12.83 -24.64
N GLU A 18 -3.19 -12.49 -25.90
CA GLU A 18 -3.85 -13.40 -26.86
C GLU A 18 -3.01 -14.67 -27.03
N GLY A 19 -3.65 -15.84 -26.87
CA GLY A 19 -2.97 -17.14 -26.89
C GLY A 19 -2.42 -17.62 -25.54
N TYR A 20 -2.47 -16.81 -24.50
CA TYR A 20 -2.20 -17.28 -23.14
C TYR A 20 -3.39 -18.06 -22.60
N ARG A 21 -3.15 -18.92 -21.60
CA ARG A 21 -4.16 -19.62 -20.81
C ARG A 21 -3.85 -19.41 -19.33
N PHE A 22 -4.87 -19.05 -18.57
CA PHE A 22 -4.78 -18.83 -17.14
C PHE A 22 -5.63 -19.88 -16.42
N TYR A 23 -4.96 -20.88 -15.86
CA TYR A 23 -5.60 -21.94 -15.07
C TYR A 23 -5.59 -21.57 -13.61
N THR A 24 -6.70 -21.82 -12.93
CA THR A 24 -6.81 -21.70 -11.48
C THR A 24 -7.47 -22.96 -10.90
N GLU A 25 -6.93 -23.48 -9.81
CA GLU A 25 -7.53 -24.56 -9.02
C GLU A 25 -7.56 -24.17 -7.57
N THR A 26 -8.72 -24.19 -6.95
CA THR A 26 -8.91 -23.77 -5.56
C THR A 26 -9.45 -24.93 -4.74
N ILE A 27 -8.89 -25.12 -3.55
CA ILE A 27 -9.40 -26.03 -2.53
C ILE A 27 -9.70 -25.27 -1.24
N GLU A 28 -10.75 -25.67 -0.55
CA GLU A 28 -10.97 -25.26 0.84
C GLU A 28 -10.09 -26.10 1.76
N VAL A 29 -9.49 -25.47 2.77
CA VAL A 29 -8.54 -26.10 3.70
C VAL A 29 -8.88 -25.74 5.13
N THR A 30 -8.35 -26.52 6.08
CA THR A 30 -8.40 -26.13 7.49
C THR A 30 -7.65 -24.82 7.69
N ARG A 31 -8.27 -23.90 8.44
CA ARG A 31 -7.68 -22.59 8.74
C ARG A 31 -6.29 -22.75 9.38
N MET A 32 -5.35 -21.97 8.91
CA MET A 32 -3.96 -21.96 9.35
C MET A 32 -3.47 -20.51 9.57
N SER A 33 -2.30 -20.37 10.19
CA SER A 33 -1.65 -19.05 10.32
C SER A 33 -1.20 -18.53 8.95
N ALA A 34 -1.61 -17.31 8.61
CA ALA A 34 -1.17 -16.65 7.39
C ALA A 34 0.35 -16.40 7.37
N LEU A 35 0.93 -16.05 8.52
CA LEU A 35 2.39 -15.89 8.65
C LEU A 35 3.13 -17.22 8.49
N ALA A 36 2.56 -18.32 9.02
CA ALA A 36 3.14 -19.65 8.84
C ALA A 36 3.11 -20.08 7.36
N PHE A 37 2.02 -19.75 6.63
CA PHE A 37 1.95 -20.02 5.19
C PHE A 37 2.96 -19.14 4.41
N PHE A 38 3.09 -17.85 4.76
CA PHE A 38 4.09 -16.97 4.17
C PHE A 38 5.52 -17.49 4.40
N GLU A 39 5.81 -17.98 5.60
CA GLU A 39 7.12 -18.58 5.95
C GLU A 39 7.36 -19.90 5.24
N ALA A 40 6.32 -20.72 5.02
CA ALA A 40 6.42 -22.01 4.34
C ALA A 40 7.01 -21.89 2.92
N GLY A 41 6.89 -20.70 2.26
CA GLY A 41 7.60 -20.39 1.02
C GLY A 41 9.12 -20.45 1.15
N GLY A 42 9.66 -20.27 2.36
CA GLY A 42 11.08 -20.44 2.68
C GLY A 42 12.02 -19.74 1.70
N ASP A 43 13.19 -20.36 1.50
CA ASP A 43 14.21 -19.85 0.56
C ASP A 43 13.85 -20.13 -0.91
N GLU A 44 13.01 -21.12 -1.19
CA GLU A 44 12.61 -21.51 -2.55
C GLU A 44 11.84 -20.40 -3.26
N TYR A 45 11.02 -19.66 -2.51
CA TYR A 45 10.22 -18.55 -3.05
C TYR A 45 10.65 -17.18 -2.50
N ALA A 46 11.85 -17.09 -1.89
CA ALA A 46 12.38 -15.81 -1.43
C ALA A 46 12.44 -14.79 -2.57
N GLY A 47 11.99 -13.57 -2.29
CA GLY A 47 11.89 -12.51 -3.30
C GLY A 47 10.61 -12.54 -4.15
N LYS A 48 9.70 -13.50 -3.89
CA LYS A 48 8.45 -13.70 -4.65
C LYS A 48 7.25 -13.94 -3.75
N ARG A 49 7.27 -13.40 -2.53
CA ARG A 49 6.17 -13.56 -1.57
C ARG A 49 5.47 -12.24 -1.34
N MET A 50 4.19 -12.31 -1.02
CA MET A 50 3.34 -11.16 -0.73
C MET A 50 2.39 -11.46 0.42
N TYR A 51 2.04 -10.40 1.17
CA TYR A 51 1.16 -10.47 2.32
C TYR A 51 0.24 -9.27 2.36
N TRP A 52 -1.04 -9.51 2.61
CA TRP A 52 -2.03 -8.48 2.87
C TRP A 52 -2.99 -8.94 3.96
N GLN A 53 -3.31 -8.05 4.91
CA GLN A 53 -4.39 -8.25 5.86
C GLN A 53 -5.15 -6.94 6.02
N ASN A 54 -6.48 -7.00 5.90
CA ASN A 54 -7.28 -5.82 6.14
C ASN A 54 -7.30 -5.48 7.64
N ARG A 55 -7.63 -4.23 7.93
CA ARG A 55 -7.64 -3.67 9.28
C ARG A 55 -8.56 -4.42 10.25
N GLU A 56 -9.71 -4.88 9.75
CA GLU A 56 -10.72 -5.61 10.50
C GLU A 56 -10.34 -7.08 10.74
N LYS A 57 -9.24 -7.56 10.16
CA LYS A 57 -8.74 -8.94 10.19
C LYS A 57 -9.76 -9.98 9.68
N THR A 58 -10.70 -9.54 8.84
CA THR A 58 -11.72 -10.38 8.22
C THR A 58 -11.28 -10.96 6.89
N PHE A 59 -10.23 -10.38 6.29
CA PHE A 59 -9.64 -10.81 5.03
C PHE A 59 -8.12 -10.79 5.12
N THR A 60 -7.49 -11.91 4.77
CA THR A 60 -6.03 -12.01 4.63
C THR A 60 -5.70 -12.72 3.34
N LEU A 61 -4.71 -12.20 2.62
CA LEU A 61 -4.16 -12.75 1.39
C LEU A 61 -2.66 -13.01 1.59
N VAL A 62 -2.22 -14.20 1.26
CA VAL A 62 -0.79 -14.53 1.14
C VAL A 62 -0.53 -15.11 -0.23
N GLY A 63 0.48 -14.61 -0.91
CA GLY A 63 0.96 -15.13 -2.18
C GLY A 63 2.37 -15.68 -2.06
N ILE A 64 2.62 -16.84 -2.68
CA ILE A 64 3.93 -17.49 -2.76
C ILE A 64 4.22 -17.83 -4.22
N GLY A 65 5.40 -17.43 -4.71
CA GLY A 65 5.78 -17.56 -6.10
C GLY A 65 5.08 -16.56 -7.01
N HIS A 66 5.53 -16.45 -8.25
CA HIS A 66 4.92 -15.61 -9.28
C HIS A 66 4.47 -16.47 -10.45
N ALA A 67 3.17 -16.65 -10.61
CA ALA A 67 2.60 -17.22 -11.83
C ALA A 67 2.76 -16.22 -13.00
N HIS A 68 2.62 -14.93 -12.70
CA HIS A 68 2.87 -13.86 -13.67
C HIS A 68 3.20 -12.54 -12.96
N VAL A 69 4.00 -11.69 -13.64
CA VAL A 69 4.34 -10.34 -13.15
C VAL A 69 3.89 -9.31 -14.15
N LEU A 70 3.11 -8.33 -13.69
CA LEU A 70 2.73 -7.14 -14.44
C LEU A 70 3.52 -5.96 -13.89
N SER A 71 4.45 -5.42 -14.67
CA SER A 71 5.31 -4.35 -14.21
C SER A 71 5.65 -3.37 -15.34
N THR A 72 6.01 -2.15 -14.95
CA THR A 72 6.44 -1.14 -15.92
C THR A 72 7.30 -0.06 -15.29
N ASN A 73 8.26 0.44 -16.08
CA ASN A 73 9.03 1.64 -15.75
C ASN A 73 8.54 2.89 -16.51
N LYS A 74 7.36 2.82 -17.15
CA LYS A 74 6.78 3.99 -17.82
C LYS A 74 6.51 5.11 -16.82
N LEU A 75 6.90 6.32 -17.19
CA LEU A 75 6.70 7.52 -16.38
C LEU A 75 5.24 8.00 -16.44
N ALA A 76 4.59 7.83 -17.60
CA ALA A 76 3.18 8.19 -17.80
C ALA A 76 2.33 6.95 -18.14
N GLY A 77 1.06 6.98 -17.73
CA GLY A 77 0.08 5.92 -18.06
C GLY A 77 0.34 4.57 -17.40
N ARG A 78 1.12 4.51 -16.32
CA ARG A 78 1.46 3.25 -15.62
C ARG A 78 0.23 2.57 -14.99
N PHE A 79 -0.73 3.35 -14.46
CA PHE A 79 -1.98 2.82 -13.92
C PHE A 79 -2.83 2.18 -15.03
N GLY A 80 -3.04 2.91 -16.13
CA GLY A 80 -3.74 2.41 -17.29
C GLY A 80 -3.09 1.16 -17.88
N LYS A 81 -1.74 1.12 -17.95
CA LYS A 81 -1.02 -0.07 -18.43
C LYS A 81 -1.33 -1.31 -17.58
N ILE A 82 -1.18 -1.23 -16.25
CA ILE A 82 -1.47 -2.35 -15.35
C ILE A 82 -2.95 -2.76 -15.43
N LYS A 83 -3.86 -1.78 -15.48
CA LYS A 83 -5.30 -2.03 -15.65
C LYS A 83 -5.61 -2.84 -16.92
N GLU A 84 -5.10 -2.41 -18.07
CA GLU A 84 -5.37 -3.08 -19.35
C GLU A 84 -4.68 -4.46 -19.42
N ASP A 85 -3.45 -4.59 -18.92
CA ASP A 85 -2.75 -5.87 -18.86
C ASP A 85 -3.52 -6.87 -17.96
N TRP A 86 -3.96 -6.44 -16.77
CA TRP A 86 -4.75 -7.29 -15.88
C TRP A 86 -6.08 -7.71 -16.50
N LYS A 87 -6.82 -6.77 -17.05
CA LYS A 87 -8.07 -7.04 -17.76
C LYS A 87 -7.88 -8.02 -18.92
N SER A 88 -6.80 -7.85 -19.69
CA SER A 88 -6.46 -8.75 -20.79
C SER A 88 -6.10 -10.15 -20.30
N LEU A 89 -5.33 -10.26 -19.22
CA LEU A 89 -4.94 -11.53 -18.62
C LEU A 89 -6.17 -12.27 -18.03
N CYS A 90 -7.07 -11.55 -17.35
CA CYS A 90 -8.29 -12.13 -16.78
C CYS A 90 -9.21 -12.75 -17.85
N ARG A 91 -9.22 -12.24 -19.09
CA ARG A 91 -9.98 -12.83 -20.21
C ARG A 91 -9.46 -14.22 -20.63
N GLN A 92 -8.27 -14.58 -20.20
CA GLN A 92 -7.62 -15.87 -20.50
C GLN A 92 -7.88 -16.92 -19.42
N ILE A 93 -8.67 -16.61 -18.37
CA ILE A 93 -9.03 -17.56 -17.31
C ILE A 93 -9.89 -18.68 -17.93
N VAL A 94 -9.43 -19.93 -17.75
CA VAL A 94 -10.06 -21.11 -18.34
C VAL A 94 -11.15 -21.67 -17.43
N ASN A 95 -10.98 -21.58 -16.10
CA ASN A 95 -11.90 -22.12 -15.09
C ASN A 95 -12.51 -20.97 -14.27
N GLU A 96 -13.73 -20.57 -14.59
CA GLU A 96 -14.40 -19.43 -13.93
C GLU A 96 -15.10 -19.80 -12.60
N GLU A 97 -15.39 -21.08 -12.37
CA GLU A 97 -16.11 -21.56 -11.17
C GLU A 97 -15.17 -21.78 -9.99
N SER A 98 -14.75 -20.70 -9.35
CA SER A 98 -14.00 -20.77 -8.08
C SER A 98 -14.69 -19.95 -7.00
N SER A 99 -14.70 -20.48 -5.77
CA SER A 99 -15.21 -19.79 -4.57
C SER A 99 -14.41 -18.53 -4.23
N VAL A 100 -13.14 -18.46 -4.67
CA VAL A 100 -12.27 -17.29 -4.58
C VAL A 100 -11.62 -17.02 -5.93
N GLN A 101 -11.40 -15.75 -6.23
CA GLN A 101 -10.83 -15.34 -7.50
C GLN A 101 -9.30 -15.25 -7.43
N PRO A 102 -8.60 -15.41 -8.58
CA PRO A 102 -7.19 -15.01 -8.68
C PRO A 102 -7.02 -13.52 -8.35
N VAL A 103 -5.94 -13.21 -7.66
CA VAL A 103 -5.62 -11.86 -7.21
C VAL A 103 -4.33 -11.37 -7.86
N LEU A 104 -4.35 -10.12 -8.28
CA LEU A 104 -3.18 -9.33 -8.62
C LEU A 104 -2.82 -8.46 -7.41
N PHE A 105 -1.64 -8.63 -6.81
CA PHE A 105 -1.16 -7.85 -5.67
C PHE A 105 0.10 -7.07 -6.02
N GLY A 106 0.20 -5.85 -5.53
CA GLY A 106 1.39 -5.02 -5.73
C GLY A 106 1.15 -3.55 -5.44
N GLY A 107 1.93 -2.70 -6.09
CA GLY A 107 1.83 -1.26 -5.87
C GLY A 107 2.46 -0.42 -6.98
N PHE A 108 2.38 0.88 -6.77
CA PHE A 108 2.96 1.90 -7.63
C PHE A 108 4.02 2.69 -6.88
N SER A 109 4.96 3.31 -7.58
CA SER A 109 5.83 4.31 -6.98
C SER A 109 5.03 5.59 -6.65
N PHE A 110 5.53 6.38 -5.72
CA PHE A 110 4.89 7.66 -5.36
C PHE A 110 4.89 8.64 -6.54
N ASP A 111 6.07 8.93 -7.09
CA ASP A 111 6.23 9.84 -8.21
C ASP A 111 7.26 9.29 -9.22
N PRO A 112 6.81 8.88 -10.43
CA PRO A 112 7.69 8.31 -11.43
C PRO A 112 8.66 9.34 -12.04
N LEU A 113 8.42 10.63 -11.85
CA LEU A 113 9.28 11.70 -12.35
C LEU A 113 10.43 12.04 -11.38
N ASN A 114 10.41 11.50 -10.16
CA ASN A 114 11.50 11.67 -9.23
C ASN A 114 12.67 10.72 -9.59
N ASN A 115 13.77 11.30 -10.08
CA ASN A 115 14.98 10.59 -10.53
C ASN A 115 16.13 10.63 -9.52
N LYS A 116 15.88 11.07 -8.28
CA LYS A 116 16.92 11.06 -7.24
C LYS A 116 17.40 9.65 -6.93
N PRO A 117 18.67 9.47 -6.57
CA PRO A 117 19.18 8.17 -6.12
C PRO A 117 18.34 7.63 -4.96
N SER A 118 18.06 6.33 -4.99
CA SER A 118 17.24 5.70 -3.97
C SER A 118 17.67 4.27 -3.68
N GLU A 119 17.22 3.76 -2.55
CA GLU A 119 17.36 2.37 -2.13
C GLU A 119 16.45 1.39 -2.87
N TRP A 120 15.44 1.87 -3.61
CA TRP A 120 14.39 1.09 -4.29
C TRP A 120 14.85 0.41 -5.58
N ARG A 121 15.95 -0.36 -5.51
CA ARG A 121 16.64 -0.92 -6.68
C ARG A 121 15.83 -1.96 -7.45
N ARG A 122 14.96 -2.69 -6.75
CA ARG A 122 14.20 -3.84 -7.29
C ARG A 122 12.76 -3.49 -7.63
N PHE A 123 12.28 -2.35 -7.17
CA PHE A 123 10.92 -1.89 -7.41
C PHE A 123 10.83 -1.00 -8.65
N GLN A 124 10.05 -1.44 -9.64
CA GLN A 124 9.74 -0.66 -10.84
C GLN A 124 8.67 0.40 -10.52
N GLN A 125 8.34 1.29 -11.47
CA GLN A 125 7.34 2.34 -11.28
C GLN A 125 5.92 1.79 -11.01
N ALA A 126 5.63 0.59 -11.50
CA ALA A 126 4.53 -0.26 -11.05
C ALA A 126 5.03 -1.70 -11.01
N TYR A 127 4.75 -2.43 -9.94
CA TYR A 127 5.14 -3.81 -9.75
C TYR A 127 4.01 -4.58 -9.08
N PHE A 128 3.47 -5.55 -9.81
CA PHE A 128 2.35 -6.39 -9.41
C PHE A 128 2.64 -7.83 -9.81
N ALA A 129 2.14 -8.77 -9.02
CA ALA A 129 2.25 -10.19 -9.34
C ALA A 129 0.95 -10.95 -9.08
N VAL A 130 0.68 -11.94 -9.90
CA VAL A 130 -0.25 -13.03 -9.63
C VAL A 130 0.55 -14.12 -8.94
N PRO A 131 0.22 -14.53 -7.70
CA PRO A 131 0.98 -15.57 -7.00
C PRO A 131 0.76 -16.94 -7.65
N THR A 132 1.74 -17.82 -7.59
CA THR A 132 1.60 -19.23 -7.97
C THR A 132 0.68 -19.96 -6.98
N PHE A 133 0.91 -19.74 -5.68
CA PHE A 133 0.09 -20.28 -4.60
C PHE A 133 -0.52 -19.11 -3.81
N GLN A 134 -1.84 -19.10 -3.73
CA GLN A 134 -2.61 -18.04 -3.09
C GLN A 134 -3.39 -18.61 -1.91
N LEU A 135 -3.09 -18.15 -0.69
CA LEU A 135 -3.94 -18.38 0.48
C LEU A 135 -4.88 -17.18 0.66
N ILE A 136 -6.18 -17.44 0.78
CA ILE A 136 -7.17 -16.46 1.22
C ILE A 136 -7.83 -16.96 2.50
N LEU A 137 -7.78 -16.12 3.55
CA LEU A 137 -8.57 -16.29 4.76
C LEU A 137 -9.71 -15.26 4.72
N LYS A 138 -10.96 -15.73 4.76
CA LYS A 138 -12.16 -14.88 4.75
C LYS A 138 -13.12 -15.34 5.83
N GLY A 139 -13.27 -14.55 6.91
CA GLY A 139 -13.98 -15.01 8.11
C GLY A 139 -13.34 -16.28 8.67
N ASP A 140 -14.14 -17.34 8.82
CA ASP A 140 -13.67 -18.64 9.32
C ASP A 140 -13.19 -19.58 8.22
N GLN A 141 -13.36 -19.22 6.94
CA GLN A 141 -12.97 -20.02 5.79
C GLN A 141 -11.54 -19.75 5.37
N ALA A 142 -10.90 -20.80 4.84
CA ALA A 142 -9.55 -20.73 4.27
C ALA A 142 -9.50 -21.46 2.92
N PHE A 143 -8.92 -20.83 1.94
CA PHE A 143 -8.80 -21.35 0.58
C PHE A 143 -7.36 -21.26 0.11
N VAL A 144 -6.87 -22.32 -0.54
CA VAL A 144 -5.57 -22.29 -1.23
C VAL A 144 -5.80 -22.55 -2.71
N SER A 145 -5.31 -21.61 -3.53
CA SER A 145 -5.39 -21.69 -4.99
C SER A 145 -4.01 -21.90 -5.59
N ILE A 146 -3.98 -22.63 -6.72
CA ILE A 146 -2.85 -22.71 -7.65
C ILE A 146 -3.20 -21.86 -8.86
N HIS A 147 -2.26 -21.04 -9.32
CA HIS A 147 -2.38 -20.31 -10.56
C HIS A 147 -1.25 -20.71 -11.51
N PHE A 148 -1.63 -21.07 -12.73
CA PHE A 148 -0.70 -21.42 -13.79
C PHE A 148 -1.05 -20.64 -15.07
N ILE A 149 -0.10 -19.84 -15.53
CA ILE A 149 -0.28 -18.96 -16.69
C ILE A 149 0.78 -19.32 -17.72
N THR A 150 0.34 -19.75 -18.91
CA THR A 150 1.21 -20.22 -19.98
C THR A 150 0.70 -19.81 -21.34
N ASN A 151 1.61 -19.64 -22.31
CA ASN A 151 1.33 -19.51 -23.74
C ASN A 151 1.83 -20.74 -24.53
N GLN A 152 2.26 -21.78 -23.83
CA GLN A 152 2.75 -23.03 -24.41
C GLN A 152 1.67 -24.13 -24.33
N GLN A 153 1.92 -25.25 -25.05
CA GLN A 153 1.06 -26.42 -24.94
C GLN A 153 1.16 -26.99 -23.52
N GLU A 154 0.03 -27.28 -22.92
CA GLU A 154 -0.09 -27.68 -21.52
C GLU A 154 0.61 -29.00 -21.22
N SER A 155 1.24 -29.07 -20.05
CA SER A 155 1.75 -30.29 -19.45
C SER A 155 0.96 -30.61 -18.18
N PHE A 156 0.16 -31.68 -18.18
CA PHE A 156 -0.50 -32.18 -16.97
C PHE A 156 0.51 -32.49 -15.84
N ALA A 157 1.74 -32.87 -16.20
CA ALA A 157 2.79 -33.16 -15.25
C ALA A 157 3.23 -31.93 -14.44
N GLU A 158 3.24 -30.74 -15.06
CA GLU A 158 3.56 -29.47 -14.35
C GLU A 158 2.48 -29.13 -13.33
N PHE A 159 1.21 -29.30 -13.69
CA PHE A 159 0.11 -29.02 -12.76
C PHE A 159 0.08 -30.01 -11.58
N ASP A 160 0.39 -31.29 -11.81
CA ASP A 160 0.51 -32.28 -10.75
C ASP A 160 1.71 -32.00 -9.81
N ALA A 161 2.81 -31.47 -10.33
CA ALA A 161 3.93 -31.02 -9.53
C ALA A 161 3.52 -29.82 -8.63
N MET A 162 2.77 -28.88 -9.18
CA MET A 162 2.25 -27.74 -8.41
C MET A 162 1.27 -28.17 -7.31
N ARG A 163 0.42 -29.15 -7.55
CA ARG A 163 -0.46 -29.73 -6.50
C ARG A 163 0.34 -30.32 -5.34
N LYS A 164 1.40 -31.07 -5.62
CA LYS A 164 2.29 -31.60 -4.60
C LYS A 164 2.98 -30.53 -3.82
N GLU A 165 3.42 -29.46 -4.48
CA GLU A 165 4.06 -28.33 -3.83
C GLU A 165 3.07 -27.55 -2.96
N ARG A 166 1.86 -27.27 -3.44
CA ARG A 166 0.77 -26.70 -2.64
C ARG A 166 0.54 -27.48 -1.36
N ASP A 167 0.45 -28.83 -1.47
CA ASP A 167 0.17 -29.69 -0.34
C ASP A 167 1.33 -29.69 0.67
N LYS A 168 2.58 -29.56 0.23
CA LYS A 168 3.74 -29.34 1.13
C LYS A 168 3.66 -28.00 1.84
N LEU A 169 3.35 -26.90 1.13
CA LEU A 169 3.22 -25.57 1.73
C LEU A 169 2.11 -25.55 2.79
N ILE A 170 0.95 -26.16 2.50
CA ILE A 170 -0.15 -26.30 3.45
C ILE A 170 0.30 -27.09 4.68
N HIS A 171 0.93 -28.26 4.48
CA HIS A 171 1.41 -29.09 5.57
C HIS A 171 2.44 -28.35 6.45
N ALA A 172 3.42 -27.70 5.82
CA ALA A 172 4.42 -26.91 6.54
C ALA A 172 3.79 -25.80 7.39
N ALA A 173 2.80 -25.08 6.84
CA ALA A 173 2.08 -24.04 7.56
C ALA A 173 1.21 -24.56 8.72
N GLN A 174 0.64 -25.77 8.57
CA GLN A 174 -0.22 -26.38 9.61
C GLN A 174 0.58 -26.96 10.79
N VAL A 175 1.80 -27.45 10.56
CA VAL A 175 2.66 -28.02 11.60
C VAL A 175 3.61 -26.99 12.20
N SER A 176 3.67 -25.80 11.64
CA SER A 176 4.52 -24.72 12.15
C SER A 176 4.01 -24.22 13.49
N GLU A 177 4.88 -24.27 14.51
CA GLU A 177 4.65 -23.68 15.84
C GLU A 177 4.99 -22.18 15.86
N VAL A 178 4.67 -21.45 14.77
CA VAL A 178 5.05 -20.05 14.59
C VAL A 178 4.19 -19.14 15.48
N ASP A 179 4.48 -19.13 16.77
CA ASP A 179 3.80 -18.22 17.71
C ASP A 179 4.68 -17.08 18.21
N LYS A 180 6.00 -17.14 18.00
CA LYS A 180 6.91 -16.09 18.47
C LYS A 180 8.14 -15.96 17.58
N TYR A 181 8.39 -14.73 17.12
CA TYR A 181 9.67 -14.34 16.56
C TYR A 181 10.39 -13.41 17.53
N ASP A 182 11.68 -13.61 17.71
CA ASP A 182 12.48 -12.69 18.48
C ASP A 182 12.49 -11.31 17.83
N LYS A 183 12.47 -10.30 18.68
CA LYS A 183 12.55 -8.92 18.21
C LYS A 183 13.96 -8.65 17.70
N PRO A 184 14.10 -8.17 16.46
CA PRO A 184 15.41 -7.79 15.95
C PRO A 184 16.02 -6.67 16.80
N GLN A 185 17.35 -6.61 16.83
CA GLN A 185 18.10 -5.55 17.53
C GLN A 185 18.98 -4.85 16.51
N ALA A 186 18.73 -3.56 16.30
CA ALA A 186 19.59 -2.75 15.45
C ALA A 186 20.92 -2.47 16.15
N THR A 187 22.02 -2.59 15.40
CA THR A 187 23.37 -2.26 15.84
C THR A 187 23.76 -0.83 15.52
N GLY A 188 23.04 -0.19 14.60
CA GLY A 188 23.25 1.20 14.22
C GLY A 188 21.98 1.88 13.75
N ARG A 189 21.94 3.21 13.95
CA ARG A 189 20.87 4.09 13.48
C ARG A 189 21.47 5.35 12.87
N THR A 190 21.06 5.68 11.65
CA THR A 190 21.54 6.86 10.91
C THR A 190 20.36 7.65 10.36
N GLU A 191 20.28 8.93 10.68
CA GLU A 191 19.37 9.87 10.02
C GLU A 191 19.97 10.27 8.67
N LEU A 192 19.33 9.86 7.59
CA LEU A 192 19.81 10.20 6.26
C LEU A 192 19.39 11.65 5.92
N ARG A 193 20.36 12.47 5.53
CA ARG A 193 20.14 13.83 5.01
C ARG A 193 19.30 14.72 5.94
N LYS A 194 19.60 14.69 7.23
CA LYS A 194 18.86 15.46 8.25
C LYS A 194 18.87 16.96 7.96
N GLU A 195 20.05 17.52 7.65
CA GLU A 195 20.21 18.96 7.43
C GLU A 195 19.49 19.42 6.15
N GLU A 196 19.52 18.60 5.09
CA GLU A 196 18.77 18.86 3.88
C GLU A 196 17.25 18.82 4.15
N TYR A 197 16.77 17.88 4.99
CA TYR A 197 15.37 17.82 5.40
C TYR A 197 14.94 19.10 6.15
N LEU A 198 15.72 19.54 7.14
CA LEU A 198 15.44 20.76 7.89
C LEU A 198 15.44 22.01 6.97
N GLY A 199 16.43 22.08 6.07
CA GLY A 199 16.50 23.14 5.06
C GLY A 199 15.31 23.15 4.10
N SER A 200 14.87 21.97 3.66
CA SER A 200 13.70 21.82 2.79
C SER A 200 12.42 22.35 3.44
N ILE A 201 12.21 22.09 4.73
CA ILE A 201 11.03 22.59 5.45
C ILE A 201 11.03 24.12 5.45
N GLN A 202 12.17 24.75 5.75
CA GLN A 202 12.26 26.22 5.75
C GLN A 202 11.95 26.79 4.36
N GLN A 203 12.58 26.27 3.31
CA GLN A 203 12.39 26.73 1.95
C GLN A 203 10.94 26.56 1.46
N VAL A 204 10.34 25.38 1.72
CA VAL A 204 8.95 25.11 1.36
C VAL A 204 7.98 26.01 2.13
N THR A 205 8.23 26.25 3.44
CA THR A 205 7.42 27.17 4.24
C THR A 205 7.46 28.60 3.68
N ASP A 206 8.63 29.06 3.23
CA ASP A 206 8.77 30.39 2.60
C ASP A 206 8.04 30.48 1.26
N ILE A 207 8.09 29.43 0.45
CA ILE A 207 7.34 29.32 -0.82
C ILE A 207 5.82 29.32 -0.55
N ILE A 208 5.34 28.57 0.40
CA ILE A 208 3.92 28.55 0.79
C ILE A 208 3.43 29.95 1.13
N LYS A 209 4.21 30.72 1.90
CA LYS A 209 3.89 32.12 2.25
C LYS A 209 3.86 33.06 1.06
N ALA A 210 4.72 32.83 0.07
CA ALA A 210 4.91 33.74 -1.06
C ALA A 210 4.01 33.41 -2.27
N GLU A 211 3.77 32.11 -2.55
CA GLU A 211 3.19 31.65 -3.83
C GLU A 211 1.76 31.11 -3.72
N GLY A 212 1.12 31.15 -2.56
CA GLY A 212 -0.27 30.69 -2.38
C GLY A 212 -0.46 29.17 -2.51
N VAL A 213 0.59 28.39 -2.28
CA VAL A 213 0.48 26.95 -2.04
C VAL A 213 -0.06 26.75 -0.62
N GLU A 214 -1.01 25.85 -0.43
CA GLU A 214 -1.65 25.69 0.88
C GLU A 214 -0.87 24.70 1.78
N LYS A 215 -0.37 23.60 1.19
CA LYS A 215 0.29 22.53 1.91
C LYS A 215 1.22 21.73 0.99
N VAL A 216 2.37 21.32 1.53
CA VAL A 216 3.28 20.35 0.89
C VAL A 216 3.73 19.33 1.93
N VAL A 217 3.67 18.05 1.62
CA VAL A 217 4.20 17.01 2.54
C VAL A 217 5.66 16.76 2.22
N ILE A 218 6.53 16.87 3.22
CA ILE A 218 7.96 16.59 3.10
C ILE A 218 8.31 15.39 3.99
N ALA A 219 9.03 14.44 3.43
CA ALA A 219 9.41 13.19 4.09
C ALA A 219 10.93 13.06 4.25
N ARG A 220 11.34 12.18 5.17
CA ARG A 220 12.72 11.81 5.42
C ARG A 220 12.88 10.32 5.70
N THR A 221 14.11 9.84 5.61
CA THR A 221 14.49 8.44 5.79
C THR A 221 15.37 8.27 7.01
N LEU A 222 15.10 7.21 7.78
CA LEU A 222 15.94 6.73 8.86
C LEU A 222 16.46 5.35 8.49
N LYS A 223 17.79 5.13 8.55
CA LYS A 223 18.42 3.84 8.28
C LYS A 223 18.76 3.13 9.59
N LEU A 224 18.39 1.86 9.69
CA LEU A 224 18.84 0.93 10.72
C LEU A 224 19.81 -0.09 10.12
N GLU A 225 20.78 -0.55 10.89
CA GLU A 225 21.77 -1.55 10.51
C GLU A 225 21.73 -2.71 11.51
N TYR A 226 21.99 -3.93 11.04
CA TYR A 226 21.92 -5.17 11.80
C TYR A 226 23.12 -6.04 11.52
N GLU A 227 23.45 -6.96 12.44
CA GLU A 227 24.51 -7.95 12.24
C GLU A 227 24.15 -9.01 11.19
N GLN A 228 22.85 -9.26 10.98
CA GLN A 228 22.35 -10.29 10.08
C GLN A 228 21.13 -9.78 9.29
N LYS A 229 20.90 -10.42 8.15
CA LYS A 229 19.71 -10.18 7.32
C LYS A 229 18.45 -10.43 8.13
N LEU A 230 17.51 -9.48 8.07
CA LEU A 230 16.22 -9.59 8.73
C LEU A 230 15.29 -10.55 8.00
N SER A 231 14.57 -11.37 8.77
CA SER A 231 13.51 -12.22 8.25
C SER A 231 12.27 -11.37 7.91
N PRO A 232 11.73 -11.44 6.67
CA PRO A 232 10.46 -10.82 6.30
C PRO A 232 9.30 -11.26 7.20
N THR A 233 9.23 -12.54 7.56
CA THR A 233 8.18 -13.07 8.44
C THR A 233 8.28 -12.49 9.85
N ALA A 234 9.48 -12.44 10.42
CA ALA A 234 9.72 -11.82 11.73
C ALA A 234 9.34 -10.33 11.72
N ALA A 235 9.68 -9.60 10.67
CA ALA A 235 9.32 -8.19 10.52
C ALA A 235 7.79 -7.98 10.46
N LEU A 236 7.07 -8.78 9.67
CA LEU A 236 5.59 -8.77 9.63
C LEU A 236 4.98 -9.08 11.00
N TYR A 237 5.49 -10.11 11.69
CA TYR A 237 5.03 -10.48 13.03
C TYR A 237 5.19 -9.32 14.01
N GLN A 238 6.37 -8.72 14.07
CA GLN A 238 6.64 -7.62 15.01
C GLN A 238 5.77 -6.39 14.72
N VAL A 239 5.62 -6.00 13.45
CA VAL A 239 4.80 -4.82 13.11
C VAL A 239 3.31 -5.09 13.35
N SER A 240 2.84 -6.33 13.18
CA SER A 240 1.45 -6.72 13.46
C SER A 240 1.10 -6.59 14.94
N ASN A 241 2.05 -6.90 15.82
CA ASN A 241 1.90 -6.75 17.27
C ASN A 241 1.96 -5.28 17.71
N GLU A 242 2.79 -4.47 17.03
CA GLU A 242 2.92 -3.05 17.32
C GLU A 242 1.71 -2.23 16.84
N GLN A 243 1.06 -2.65 15.73
CA GLN A 243 -0.04 -1.93 15.10
C GLN A 243 -1.22 -2.88 14.75
N PRO A 244 -1.89 -3.45 15.77
CA PRO A 244 -2.91 -4.50 15.56
C PRO A 244 -4.18 -4.01 14.84
N GLU A 245 -4.42 -2.70 14.78
CA GLU A 245 -5.61 -2.06 14.18
C GLU A 245 -5.29 -1.41 12.83
N SER A 246 -4.33 -1.97 12.09
CA SER A 246 -3.86 -1.44 10.81
C SER A 246 -3.98 -2.47 9.69
N PHE A 247 -3.96 -2.00 8.45
CA PHE A 247 -3.68 -2.86 7.31
C PHE A 247 -2.24 -3.33 7.38
N LEU A 248 -2.01 -4.63 7.26
CA LEU A 248 -0.68 -5.17 7.10
C LEU A 248 -0.41 -5.46 5.63
N PHE A 249 0.74 -5.08 5.16
CA PHE A 249 1.19 -5.44 3.82
C PHE A 249 2.66 -5.82 3.81
N GLY A 250 3.02 -6.69 2.89
CA GLY A 250 4.38 -7.08 2.58
C GLY A 250 4.49 -7.46 1.11
N LEU A 251 5.53 -6.97 0.44
CA LEU A 251 5.81 -7.24 -0.96
C LEU A 251 7.30 -7.45 -1.14
N GLU A 252 7.69 -8.65 -1.56
CA GLU A 252 9.05 -8.95 -1.95
C GLU A 252 9.28 -8.60 -3.42
N ALA A 253 10.44 -8.05 -3.70
CA ALA A 253 10.99 -7.88 -5.04
C ALA A 253 12.46 -8.28 -5.00
N GLU A 254 12.77 -9.47 -5.48
CA GLU A 254 14.10 -10.10 -5.35
C GLU A 254 14.58 -10.11 -3.88
N GLU A 255 15.74 -9.51 -3.57
CA GLU A 255 16.29 -9.47 -2.22
C GLU A 255 15.70 -8.38 -1.33
N GLN A 256 14.85 -7.50 -1.85
CA GLN A 256 14.22 -6.43 -1.09
C GLN A 256 12.81 -6.81 -0.62
N PHE A 257 12.45 -6.35 0.56
CA PHE A 257 11.11 -6.56 1.12
C PHE A 257 10.54 -5.24 1.64
N PHE A 258 9.49 -4.76 1.00
CA PHE A 258 8.74 -3.59 1.45
C PHE A 258 7.53 -4.01 2.24
N PHE A 259 7.38 -3.49 3.46
CA PHE A 259 6.29 -3.86 4.36
C PHE A 259 5.88 -2.72 5.28
N GLY A 260 4.71 -2.85 5.89
CA GLY A 260 4.24 -1.87 6.85
C GLY A 260 2.90 -2.22 7.47
N ALA A 261 2.49 -1.35 8.41
CA ALA A 261 1.20 -1.38 9.06
C ALA A 261 0.54 0.01 8.98
N THR A 262 -0.26 0.20 7.96
CA THR A 262 -0.88 1.50 7.66
C THR A 262 -2.31 1.58 8.19
N PRO A 263 -2.71 2.71 8.83
CA PRO A 263 -4.10 2.94 9.20
C PRO A 263 -4.96 3.44 8.03
N GLU A 264 -4.33 3.84 6.89
CA GLU A 264 -4.96 4.66 5.86
C GLU A 264 -5.38 3.83 4.64
N ARG A 265 -6.70 3.63 4.49
CA ARG A 265 -7.30 3.12 3.25
C ARG A 265 -7.28 4.21 2.20
N LEU A 266 -6.75 3.90 1.02
CA LEU A 266 -6.90 4.77 -0.14
C LEU A 266 -8.29 4.58 -0.75
N VAL A 267 -8.61 3.34 -1.15
CA VAL A 267 -9.93 3.00 -1.70
C VAL A 267 -10.14 1.49 -1.69
N LYS A 268 -11.38 1.06 -1.46
CA LYS A 268 -11.87 -0.31 -1.60
C LYS A 268 -13.01 -0.32 -2.61
N VAL A 269 -13.09 -1.38 -3.41
CA VAL A 269 -14.26 -1.71 -4.23
C VAL A 269 -14.69 -3.14 -3.91
N GLU A 270 -15.97 -3.34 -3.65
CA GLU A 270 -16.59 -4.65 -3.43
C GLU A 270 -18.00 -4.64 -4.04
N ASP A 271 -18.28 -5.55 -4.95
CA ASP A 271 -19.55 -5.59 -5.69
C ASP A 271 -19.93 -4.22 -6.29
N ARG A 272 -18.97 -3.54 -6.94
CA ARG A 272 -19.07 -2.19 -7.51
C ARG A 272 -19.31 -1.06 -6.50
N LYS A 273 -19.35 -1.33 -5.21
CA LYS A 273 -19.42 -0.32 -4.16
C LYS A 273 -18.02 0.14 -3.79
N ALA A 274 -17.76 1.42 -3.99
CA ALA A 274 -16.51 2.06 -3.67
C ALA A 274 -16.58 2.69 -2.27
N LEU A 275 -15.48 2.57 -1.52
CA LEU A 275 -15.30 3.17 -0.20
C LEU A 275 -13.90 3.76 -0.10
N SER A 276 -13.80 5.05 0.15
CA SER A 276 -12.55 5.71 0.58
C SER A 276 -12.72 6.29 1.97
N THR A 277 -11.62 6.60 2.62
CA THR A 277 -11.66 7.17 3.97
C THR A 277 -10.75 8.38 4.09
N CYS A 278 -11.29 9.49 4.58
CA CYS A 278 -10.50 10.63 4.96
C CYS A 278 -9.98 10.46 6.39
N LEU A 279 -8.66 10.47 6.55
CA LEU A 279 -7.95 10.56 7.83
C LEU A 279 -7.07 11.80 7.78
N ALA A 280 -7.55 12.92 8.30
CA ALA A 280 -6.79 14.17 8.38
C ALA A 280 -7.19 14.93 9.64
N GLY A 281 -6.25 15.66 10.23
CA GLY A 281 -6.39 16.20 11.57
C GLY A 281 -6.18 15.11 12.62
N SER A 282 -5.25 15.34 13.55
CA SER A 282 -4.88 14.34 14.55
C SER A 282 -4.44 14.94 15.88
N THR A 283 -4.54 14.12 16.92
CA THR A 283 -4.01 14.44 18.26
C THR A 283 -3.49 13.16 18.91
N PRO A 284 -2.47 13.25 19.79
CA PRO A 284 -2.03 12.09 20.55
C PRO A 284 -3.15 11.45 21.39
N ARG A 285 -2.98 10.17 21.74
CA ARG A 285 -3.84 9.50 22.71
C ARG A 285 -3.56 10.03 24.13
N GLY A 286 -4.61 10.10 24.95
CA GLY A 286 -4.49 10.41 26.36
C GLY A 286 -3.95 9.22 27.17
N LYS A 287 -3.19 9.51 28.25
CA LYS A 287 -2.69 8.47 29.16
C LYS A 287 -3.79 7.87 30.05
N THR A 288 -4.92 8.55 30.22
CA THR A 288 -6.13 8.05 30.91
C THR A 288 -7.32 8.16 29.99
N VAL A 289 -8.39 7.44 30.28
CA VAL A 289 -9.66 7.45 29.50
C VAL A 289 -10.26 8.86 29.45
N GLU A 290 -10.22 9.58 30.56
CA GLU A 290 -10.76 10.94 30.67
C GLU A 290 -9.96 11.90 29.78
N LYS A 291 -8.61 11.84 29.85
CA LYS A 291 -7.76 12.69 29.04
C LYS A 291 -7.82 12.35 27.56
N ASP A 292 -7.97 11.08 27.22
CA ASP A 292 -8.14 10.63 25.84
C ASP A 292 -9.47 11.12 25.24
N THR A 293 -10.54 11.13 26.04
CA THR A 293 -11.84 11.68 25.64
C THR A 293 -11.76 13.19 25.46
N GLU A 294 -11.18 13.91 26.42
CA GLU A 294 -10.97 15.36 26.33
C GLU A 294 -10.21 15.78 25.07
N LEU A 295 -9.08 15.10 24.77
CA LEU A 295 -8.28 15.37 23.57
C LEU A 295 -9.08 15.09 22.28
N GLY A 296 -9.85 14.00 22.25
CA GLY A 296 -10.72 13.68 21.10
C GLY A 296 -11.84 14.70 20.90
N GLU A 297 -12.49 15.15 21.96
CA GLU A 297 -13.52 16.18 21.87
C GLU A 297 -12.93 17.54 21.45
N ALA A 298 -11.74 17.88 21.93
CA ALA A 298 -11.02 19.07 21.50
C ALA A 298 -10.69 19.01 20.00
N LEU A 299 -10.22 17.87 19.50
CA LEU A 299 -9.95 17.64 18.08
C LEU A 299 -11.21 17.81 17.23
N LEU A 300 -12.35 17.24 17.63
CA LEU A 300 -13.63 17.38 16.92
C LEU A 300 -14.12 18.83 16.83
N LYS A 301 -13.72 19.70 17.77
CA LYS A 301 -14.11 21.11 17.85
C LYS A 301 -13.05 22.06 17.27
N ASP A 302 -11.83 21.59 17.04
CA ASP A 302 -10.74 22.42 16.58
C ASP A 302 -10.95 22.93 15.15
N PRO A 303 -11.04 24.25 14.93
CA PRO A 303 -11.37 24.81 13.61
C PRO A 303 -10.30 24.51 12.56
N LYS A 304 -9.00 24.50 12.92
CA LYS A 304 -7.89 24.24 12.02
C LYS A 304 -7.90 22.81 11.53
N ASN A 305 -7.96 21.86 12.45
CA ASN A 305 -8.03 20.43 12.08
C ASN A 305 -9.29 20.09 11.29
N ARG A 306 -10.42 20.71 11.62
CA ARG A 306 -11.67 20.53 10.85
C ARG A 306 -11.57 21.10 9.44
N ALA A 307 -10.96 22.26 9.24
CA ALA A 307 -10.76 22.85 7.92
C ALA A 307 -9.84 21.95 7.06
N GLU A 308 -8.73 21.49 7.61
CA GLU A 308 -7.84 20.54 6.95
C GLU A 308 -8.59 19.26 6.55
N HIS A 309 -9.35 18.67 7.48
CA HIS A 309 -10.13 17.47 7.24
C HIS A 309 -11.18 17.66 6.14
N GLN A 310 -11.96 18.74 6.22
CA GLN A 310 -13.02 19.03 5.24
C GLN A 310 -12.45 19.20 3.83
N TYR A 311 -11.25 19.71 3.72
CA TYR A 311 -10.56 19.86 2.46
C TYR A 311 -10.29 18.49 1.80
N VAL A 312 -9.75 17.54 2.56
CA VAL A 312 -9.49 16.17 2.07
C VAL A 312 -10.81 15.46 1.73
N VAL A 313 -11.84 15.62 2.57
CA VAL A 313 -13.19 15.06 2.30
C VAL A 313 -13.73 15.58 0.98
N LYS A 314 -13.62 16.90 0.72
CA LYS A 314 -14.08 17.52 -0.52
C LYS A 314 -13.38 16.92 -1.73
N MET A 315 -12.05 16.81 -1.71
CA MET A 315 -11.28 16.23 -2.81
C MET A 315 -11.69 14.79 -3.11
N ILE A 316 -11.81 13.93 -2.07
CA ILE A 316 -12.26 12.55 -2.26
C ILE A 316 -13.69 12.52 -2.83
N SER A 317 -14.57 13.40 -2.33
CA SER A 317 -15.96 13.49 -2.80
C SER A 317 -16.04 13.86 -4.29
N GLU A 318 -15.27 14.85 -4.74
CA GLU A 318 -15.22 15.26 -6.14
C GLU A 318 -14.74 14.10 -7.05
N VAL A 319 -13.76 13.31 -6.62
CA VAL A 319 -13.33 12.10 -7.33
C VAL A 319 -14.45 11.08 -7.42
N PHE A 320 -15.17 10.87 -6.31
CA PHE A 320 -16.29 9.91 -6.27
C PHE A 320 -17.46 10.38 -7.13
N GLU A 321 -17.82 11.67 -7.09
CA GLU A 321 -18.87 12.25 -7.92
C GLU A 321 -18.59 12.09 -9.43
N ALA A 322 -17.31 12.16 -9.83
CA ALA A 322 -16.90 11.95 -11.21
C ALA A 322 -16.91 10.47 -11.66
N ASN A 323 -16.72 9.53 -10.73
CA ASN A 323 -16.54 8.10 -11.03
C ASN A 323 -17.68 7.20 -10.55
N CYS A 324 -18.63 7.73 -9.78
CA CYS A 324 -19.74 6.98 -9.20
C CYS A 324 -21.10 7.61 -9.59
N SER A 325 -22.09 6.77 -9.75
CA SER A 325 -23.48 7.18 -10.02
C SER A 325 -24.17 7.80 -8.80
N ARG A 326 -23.66 7.47 -7.60
CA ARG A 326 -24.15 7.98 -6.32
C ARG A 326 -22.97 8.12 -5.36
N THR A 327 -22.89 9.23 -4.64
CA THR A 327 -21.90 9.48 -3.60
C THR A 327 -22.58 9.82 -2.28
N ILE A 328 -22.10 9.22 -1.18
CA ILE A 328 -22.62 9.43 0.17
C ILE A 328 -21.46 9.86 1.07
N VAL A 329 -21.64 11.01 1.72
CA VAL A 329 -20.64 11.59 2.63
C VAL A 329 -21.30 12.06 3.90
N PRO A 330 -20.91 11.59 5.09
CA PRO A 330 -21.41 12.10 6.37
C PRO A 330 -21.06 13.59 6.55
N LYS A 331 -22.00 14.37 7.10
CA LYS A 331 -21.80 15.81 7.33
C LYS A 331 -20.77 16.14 8.40
N LEU A 332 -20.57 15.24 9.36
CA LEU A 332 -19.65 15.44 10.48
C LEU A 332 -18.65 14.29 10.57
N PRO A 333 -17.38 14.60 10.85
CA PRO A 333 -16.38 13.58 11.10
C PRO A 333 -16.65 12.85 12.42
N LYS A 334 -16.13 11.62 12.50
CA LYS A 334 -16.00 10.83 13.74
C LYS A 334 -14.55 10.80 14.19
N LEU A 335 -14.29 10.24 15.35
CA LEU A 335 -12.93 9.93 15.80
C LEU A 335 -12.58 8.49 15.41
N MET A 336 -11.40 8.32 14.81
CA MET A 336 -10.74 7.03 14.67
C MET A 336 -9.56 7.00 15.62
N LYS A 337 -9.59 6.04 16.55
CA LYS A 337 -8.52 5.86 17.54
C LYS A 337 -7.65 4.69 17.12
N ILE A 338 -6.35 4.92 17.03
CA ILE A 338 -5.33 3.90 16.89
C ILE A 338 -4.40 3.97 18.10
N ARG A 339 -3.41 3.08 18.20
CA ARG A 339 -2.60 2.92 19.41
C ARG A 339 -2.07 4.24 20.02
N ASP A 340 -1.39 5.04 19.20
CA ASP A 340 -0.65 6.21 19.66
C ASP A 340 -1.33 7.55 19.33
N ILE A 341 -2.30 7.56 18.42
CA ILE A 341 -2.91 8.76 17.82
C ILE A 341 -4.42 8.54 17.63
N GLN A 342 -5.19 9.60 17.69
CA GLN A 342 -6.58 9.64 17.22
C GLN A 342 -6.73 10.67 16.10
N HIS A 343 -7.56 10.35 15.12
CA HIS A 343 -7.77 11.14 13.90
C HIS A 343 -9.23 11.53 13.73
N LEU A 344 -9.48 12.64 13.03
CA LEU A 344 -10.77 12.86 12.41
C LEU A 344 -10.93 11.86 11.25
N TYR A 345 -12.12 11.28 11.14
CA TYR A 345 -12.46 10.22 10.18
C TYR A 345 -13.79 10.50 9.49
N THR A 346 -13.80 10.45 8.16
CA THR A 346 -15.02 10.51 7.36
C THR A 346 -14.95 9.47 6.23
N PRO A 347 -15.88 8.50 6.16
CA PRO A 347 -16.00 7.61 5.00
C PRO A 347 -16.65 8.36 3.84
N VAL A 348 -16.22 8.05 2.62
CA VAL A 348 -16.85 8.47 1.37
C VAL A 348 -17.22 7.20 0.61
N GLU A 349 -18.52 6.99 0.40
CA GLU A 349 -19.06 5.80 -0.26
C GLU A 349 -19.66 6.16 -1.62
N GLY A 350 -19.58 5.24 -2.57
CA GLY A 350 -20.15 5.44 -3.90
C GLY A 350 -20.45 4.13 -4.60
N GLU A 351 -21.23 4.19 -5.69
CA GLU A 351 -21.46 3.09 -6.60
C GLU A 351 -20.81 3.41 -7.93
N LEU A 352 -19.83 2.59 -8.36
CA LEU A 352 -19.05 2.83 -9.56
C LEU A 352 -19.92 2.96 -10.81
N ASN A 353 -19.63 3.96 -11.62
CA ASN A 353 -20.20 4.11 -12.97
C ASN A 353 -19.83 2.91 -13.85
N SER A 354 -20.69 2.59 -14.84
CA SER A 354 -20.36 1.61 -15.87
C SER A 354 -19.04 2.01 -16.57
N GLY A 355 -18.05 1.12 -16.55
CA GLY A 355 -16.73 1.35 -17.13
C GLY A 355 -15.66 1.89 -16.18
N SER A 356 -16.03 2.47 -15.02
CA SER A 356 -15.06 2.83 -13.97
C SER A 356 -14.60 1.60 -13.21
N THR A 357 -13.34 1.57 -12.84
CA THR A 357 -12.67 0.47 -12.12
C THR A 357 -11.97 0.96 -10.86
N LEU A 358 -11.55 0.02 -10.02
CA LEU A 358 -10.73 0.32 -8.85
C LEU A 358 -9.43 1.07 -9.23
N PHE A 359 -8.76 0.68 -10.33
CA PHE A 359 -7.53 1.35 -10.77
C PHE A 359 -7.76 2.81 -11.19
N ASP A 360 -8.91 3.14 -11.77
CA ASP A 360 -9.24 4.54 -12.12
C ASP A 360 -9.36 5.39 -10.85
N LEU A 361 -9.98 4.87 -9.79
CA LEU A 361 -10.04 5.55 -8.50
C LEU A 361 -8.65 5.68 -7.85
N VAL A 362 -7.83 4.64 -7.88
CA VAL A 362 -6.46 4.66 -7.33
C VAL A 362 -5.62 5.74 -8.03
N GLU A 363 -5.66 5.82 -9.35
CA GLU A 363 -4.91 6.81 -10.13
C GLU A 363 -5.29 8.25 -9.76
N VAL A 364 -6.59 8.55 -9.70
CA VAL A 364 -7.05 9.92 -9.45
C VAL A 364 -6.88 10.32 -7.99
N LEU A 365 -7.08 9.40 -7.04
CA LEU A 365 -6.88 9.65 -5.61
C LEU A 365 -5.41 9.81 -5.21
N HIS A 366 -4.48 9.21 -5.95
CA HIS A 366 -3.05 9.26 -5.61
C HIS A 366 -2.33 10.46 -6.25
N PRO A 367 -1.47 11.16 -5.46
CA PRO A 367 -1.48 11.21 -4.00
C PRO A 367 -2.65 12.04 -3.47
N THR A 368 -3.11 11.71 -2.26
CA THR A 368 -4.06 12.56 -1.54
C THR A 368 -3.35 13.81 -1.00
N PRO A 369 -4.06 14.90 -0.66
CA PRO A 369 -3.47 16.08 -0.03
C PRO A 369 -2.77 15.77 1.31
N ALA A 370 -3.18 14.68 1.98
CA ALA A 370 -2.55 14.21 3.21
C ALA A 370 -1.10 13.71 2.99
N LEU A 371 -0.77 13.27 1.77
CA LEU A 371 0.52 12.66 1.43
C LEU A 371 1.33 13.46 0.40
N GLY A 372 0.67 14.24 -0.44
CA GLY A 372 1.30 15.11 -1.45
C GLY A 372 1.27 16.57 -1.04
N GLY A 373 0.09 17.12 -0.95
CA GLY A 373 -0.16 18.53 -0.65
C GLY A 373 -1.18 19.13 -1.60
N GLU A 374 -1.31 20.47 -1.55
CA GLU A 374 -2.32 21.19 -2.28
C GLU A 374 -1.82 22.59 -2.73
N PRO A 375 -2.02 22.97 -4.00
CA PRO A 375 -2.59 22.19 -5.11
C PRO A 375 -1.69 21.01 -5.52
N LYS A 376 -2.29 19.87 -5.87
CA LYS A 376 -1.62 18.57 -6.10
C LYS A 376 -0.39 18.65 -7.00
N LEU A 377 -0.53 19.24 -8.21
CA LEU A 377 0.57 19.29 -9.19
C LEU A 377 1.73 20.15 -8.68
N LYS A 378 1.44 21.32 -8.10
CA LYS A 378 2.47 22.22 -7.57
C LYS A 378 3.17 21.59 -6.36
N ALA A 379 2.41 20.92 -5.48
CA ALA A 379 2.98 20.21 -4.35
C ALA A 379 3.95 19.08 -4.79
N LEU A 380 3.59 18.32 -5.83
CA LEU A 380 4.48 17.29 -6.40
C LEU A 380 5.76 17.89 -7.01
N GLU A 381 5.68 19.04 -7.67
CA GLU A 381 6.87 19.77 -8.15
C GLU A 381 7.78 20.14 -6.98
N LEU A 382 7.22 20.75 -5.93
CA LEU A 382 7.98 21.14 -4.74
C LEU A 382 8.60 19.92 -4.01
N ILE A 383 7.88 18.80 -3.93
CA ILE A 383 8.45 17.56 -3.39
C ILE A 383 9.66 17.11 -4.22
N ARG A 384 9.56 17.11 -5.56
CA ARG A 384 10.69 16.75 -6.43
C ARG A 384 11.88 17.68 -6.26
N ASP A 385 11.63 18.98 -6.13
CA ASP A 385 12.70 19.97 -6.04
C ASP A 385 13.37 19.99 -4.68
N TYR A 386 12.60 19.90 -3.61
CA TYR A 386 13.08 20.18 -2.24
C TYR A 386 13.22 18.94 -1.35
N GLU A 387 12.42 17.89 -1.52
CA GLU A 387 12.57 16.69 -0.69
C GLU A 387 13.89 15.96 -1.01
N ALA A 388 14.67 15.66 0.03
CA ALA A 388 16.02 15.12 -0.13
C ALA A 388 16.06 13.61 -0.48
N MET A 389 14.93 12.98 -0.81
CA MET A 389 14.84 11.54 -1.07
C MET A 389 13.96 11.22 -2.28
N ASN A 390 14.06 9.99 -2.77
CA ASN A 390 13.07 9.37 -3.62
C ASN A 390 12.20 8.44 -2.75
N ARG A 391 10.91 8.66 -2.71
CA ARG A 391 9.99 7.90 -1.86
C ARG A 391 9.81 6.45 -2.29
N GLY A 392 10.10 6.12 -3.55
CA GLY A 392 9.76 4.81 -4.09
C GLY A 392 8.31 4.46 -3.85
N TYR A 393 8.04 3.41 -3.07
CA TYR A 393 6.68 2.98 -2.71
C TYR A 393 6.17 3.57 -1.40
N TYR A 394 7.00 4.28 -0.64
CA TYR A 394 6.54 4.99 0.55
C TYR A 394 5.49 6.05 0.20
N ALA A 395 4.40 6.10 0.97
CA ALA A 395 3.26 6.99 0.78
C ALA A 395 2.50 6.80 -0.55
N ALA A 396 2.72 5.70 -1.23
CA ALA A 396 2.12 5.35 -2.52
C ALA A 396 1.05 4.25 -2.38
N PRO A 397 0.24 3.99 -3.42
CA PRO A 397 -0.77 2.94 -3.37
C PRO A 397 -0.14 1.54 -3.34
N ILE A 398 -0.54 0.72 -2.37
CA ILE A 398 -0.25 -0.70 -2.30
C ILE A 398 -1.53 -1.47 -1.99
N GLY A 399 -1.75 -2.62 -2.65
CA GLY A 399 -2.96 -3.37 -2.45
C GLY A 399 -3.18 -4.45 -3.49
N TRP A 400 -4.42 -4.87 -3.64
CA TRP A 400 -4.81 -5.98 -4.49
C TRP A 400 -6.11 -5.71 -5.24
N ILE A 401 -6.27 -6.43 -6.34
CA ILE A 401 -7.50 -6.49 -7.13
C ILE A 401 -7.70 -7.93 -7.60
N ASP A 402 -8.93 -8.43 -7.56
CA ASP A 402 -9.27 -9.73 -8.09
C ASP A 402 -9.74 -9.70 -9.55
N ALA A 403 -10.00 -10.88 -10.11
CA ALA A 403 -10.44 -11.00 -11.50
C ALA A 403 -11.85 -10.45 -11.76
N LYS A 404 -12.68 -10.24 -10.71
CA LYS A 404 -13.99 -9.59 -10.82
C LYS A 404 -13.93 -8.06 -10.73
N GLY A 405 -12.78 -7.52 -10.32
CA GLY A 405 -12.56 -6.10 -10.14
C GLY A 405 -12.80 -5.61 -8.70
N ASP A 406 -13.05 -6.53 -7.77
CA ASP A 406 -13.07 -6.23 -6.35
C ASP A 406 -11.64 -6.13 -5.81
N GLY A 407 -11.41 -5.26 -4.83
CA GLY A 407 -10.07 -5.07 -4.30
C GLY A 407 -9.95 -3.92 -3.32
N GLU A 408 -8.76 -3.76 -2.77
CA GLU A 408 -8.49 -2.75 -1.77
C GLU A 408 -7.05 -2.26 -1.86
N PHE A 409 -6.89 -0.94 -1.87
CA PHE A 409 -5.61 -0.25 -1.80
C PHE A 409 -5.51 0.60 -0.54
N ALA A 410 -4.36 0.52 0.10
CA ALA A 410 -3.97 1.40 1.20
C ALA A 410 -2.85 2.35 0.76
N VAL A 411 -2.62 3.37 1.55
CA VAL A 411 -1.46 4.26 1.41
C VAL A 411 -0.31 3.69 2.23
N ALA A 412 0.82 3.42 1.59
CA ALA A 412 1.96 2.71 2.20
C ALA A 412 2.78 3.60 3.14
N ILE A 413 2.18 4.02 4.24
CA ILE A 413 2.84 4.74 5.35
C ILE A 413 3.06 3.79 6.54
N ARG A 414 3.78 4.25 7.57
CA ARG A 414 4.21 3.39 8.70
C ARG A 414 4.87 2.13 8.16
N SER A 415 5.90 2.33 7.34
CA SER A 415 6.50 1.30 6.50
C SER A 415 8.01 1.34 6.54
N ALA A 416 8.62 0.23 6.13
CA ALA A 416 10.05 0.11 5.95
C ALA A 416 10.38 -0.77 4.74
N LEU A 417 11.56 -0.53 4.17
CA LEU A 417 12.18 -1.37 3.15
C LEU A 417 13.35 -2.12 3.80
N LEU A 418 13.29 -3.46 3.81
CA LEU A 418 14.45 -4.29 4.15
C LEU A 418 15.31 -4.52 2.92
N ASP A 419 16.60 -4.38 3.09
CA ASP A 419 17.61 -4.61 2.05
C ASP A 419 18.87 -5.24 2.67
N GLY A 420 18.89 -6.56 2.73
CA GLY A 420 19.95 -7.31 3.40
C GLY A 420 19.96 -7.05 4.91
N GLU A 421 21.07 -6.52 5.40
CA GLU A 421 21.32 -6.17 6.80
C GLU A 421 20.87 -4.74 7.15
N LYS A 422 20.02 -4.13 6.32
CA LYS A 422 19.56 -2.74 6.48
C LYS A 422 18.04 -2.66 6.44
N ALA A 423 17.50 -1.73 7.21
CA ALA A 423 16.11 -1.31 7.09
C ALA A 423 16.06 0.22 6.89
N TYR A 424 15.27 0.64 5.91
CA TYR A 424 15.00 2.05 5.65
C TYR A 424 13.56 2.35 6.08
N LEU A 425 13.41 3.20 7.07
CA LEU A 425 12.14 3.64 7.63
C LEU A 425 11.80 5.02 7.09
N TYR A 426 10.52 5.29 6.88
CA TYR A 426 10.05 6.51 6.25
C TYR A 426 9.02 7.22 7.13
N ALA A 427 9.13 8.55 7.21
CA ALA A 427 8.13 9.41 7.82
C ALA A 427 8.12 10.79 7.17
N GLY A 428 6.94 11.42 7.11
CA GLY A 428 6.76 12.77 6.57
C GLY A 428 5.74 13.58 7.35
N GLY A 429 5.80 14.89 7.20
CA GLY A 429 4.89 15.87 7.78
C GLY A 429 4.34 16.83 6.73
N GLY A 430 3.14 17.35 6.98
CA GLY A 430 2.50 18.35 6.11
C GLY A 430 2.96 19.76 6.47
N ILE A 431 3.74 20.36 5.61
CA ILE A 431 4.27 21.73 5.77
C ILE A 431 3.21 22.75 5.35
N VAL A 432 2.94 23.67 6.21
CA VAL A 432 2.02 24.81 6.03
C VAL A 432 2.72 26.14 6.38
N ALA A 433 2.06 27.26 6.17
CA ALA A 433 2.67 28.59 6.40
C ALA A 433 3.27 28.81 7.80
N ASP A 434 2.70 28.18 8.82
CA ASP A 434 3.15 28.33 10.22
C ASP A 434 4.10 27.21 10.67
N SER A 435 4.48 26.30 9.78
CA SER A 435 5.41 25.20 10.09
C SER A 435 6.82 25.74 10.41
N THR A 436 7.48 25.08 11.35
CA THR A 436 8.90 25.33 11.65
C THR A 436 9.71 24.06 11.46
N PRO A 437 10.98 24.14 11.01
CA PRO A 437 11.81 22.95 10.80
C PRO A 437 11.87 22.02 12.00
N GLN A 438 12.02 22.57 13.21
CA GLN A 438 12.13 21.76 14.43
C GLN A 438 10.81 21.05 14.78
N SER A 439 9.68 21.74 14.69
CA SER A 439 8.36 21.15 15.01
C SER A 439 8.03 19.98 14.08
N GLU A 440 8.27 20.15 12.77
CA GLU A 440 8.01 19.10 11.77
C GLU A 440 8.99 17.92 11.93
N TYR A 441 10.24 18.19 12.26
CA TYR A 441 11.22 17.16 12.57
C TYR A 441 10.79 16.33 13.79
N ASP A 442 10.35 16.97 14.88
CA ASP A 442 9.90 16.28 16.09
C ASP A 442 8.65 15.43 15.81
N GLU A 443 7.72 15.91 14.96
CA GLU A 443 6.54 15.17 14.54
C GLU A 443 6.91 13.87 13.79
N THR A 444 7.94 13.88 12.93
CA THR A 444 8.37 12.66 12.24
C THR A 444 8.88 11.59 13.20
N TRP A 445 9.48 11.95 14.35
CA TRP A 445 9.90 10.96 15.35
C TRP A 445 8.71 10.18 15.92
N VAL A 446 7.59 10.85 16.16
CA VAL A 446 6.36 10.17 16.58
C VAL A 446 5.90 9.14 15.53
N LYS A 447 6.04 9.49 14.25
CA LYS A 447 5.65 8.63 13.13
C LYS A 447 6.62 7.47 12.89
N PHE A 448 7.89 7.60 13.25
CA PHE A 448 8.87 6.50 13.22
C PHE A 448 8.68 5.48 14.34
N ARG A 449 8.15 5.87 15.50
CA ARG A 449 8.06 5.02 16.70
C ARG A 449 7.53 3.61 16.46
N PRO A 450 6.42 3.40 15.74
CA PRO A 450 5.90 2.04 15.51
C PRO A 450 6.93 1.13 14.84
N MET A 451 7.57 1.63 13.78
CA MET A 451 8.58 0.85 13.05
C MET A 451 9.87 0.67 13.86
N LEU A 452 10.30 1.70 14.61
CA LEU A 452 11.44 1.59 15.52
C LEU A 452 11.20 0.53 16.61
N ARG A 453 9.99 0.50 17.19
CA ARG A 453 9.62 -0.53 18.19
C ARG A 453 9.62 -1.92 17.58
N ALA A 454 9.02 -2.07 16.37
CA ALA A 454 8.94 -3.36 15.69
C ALA A 454 10.32 -3.89 15.29
N LEU A 455 11.20 -3.01 14.84
CA LEU A 455 12.51 -3.37 14.28
C LEU A 455 13.68 -3.23 15.26
N GLY A 456 13.42 -2.98 16.56
CA GLY A 456 14.47 -2.90 17.57
C GLY A 456 15.44 -1.74 17.40
N GLY A 457 14.98 -0.66 16.77
CA GLY A 457 15.77 0.54 16.51
C GLY A 457 15.75 1.58 17.63
N GLN A 458 15.11 1.28 18.78
CA GLN A 458 15.19 2.13 19.97
C GLN A 458 16.55 1.94 20.64
N LEU A 459 17.34 3.00 20.71
CA LEU A 459 18.56 3.01 21.50
C LEU A 459 18.21 3.12 22.98
N SER A 460 19.04 2.56 23.85
CA SER A 460 18.82 2.42 25.30
C SER A 460 18.55 3.70 26.09
N ASP A 461 18.73 4.87 25.47
CA ASP A 461 18.61 6.19 26.11
C ASP A 461 17.28 6.90 25.83
N GLU A 462 16.32 6.25 25.14
CA GLU A 462 15.01 6.83 24.80
C GLU A 462 13.85 6.05 25.46
N SER A 463 13.89 5.91 26.80
CA SER A 463 12.79 5.31 27.60
C SER A 463 11.74 6.35 28.00
#